data_0290ae3a2dd9318fe8183872c713ac5e
#
_entry.id   0290ae3a2dd9318fe8183872c713ac5e
#
_cell.length_a   1.000
_cell.length_b   1.000
_cell.length_c   1.000
_cell.angle_alpha   90.00
_cell.angle_beta   90.00
_cell.angle_gamma   90.00
#
_symmetry.space_group_name_H-M   'P 1'
#
loop_
_entity.id
_entity.type
_entity.pdbx_description
1 polymer ?
#
loop_
_entity_poly.entity_id
_entity_poly.type
_entity_poly.pdbx_seq_one_letter_code
_entity_poly.pdbx_strand_id
1 'polypeptide(L)'
;EKHVRINTVSQSPTPTTAGSGVLGMGDLMNFAENMSPLGNASANDCADYVLTLFSDLTRKVTMQNLYHDGGFASMGMSRRAMKTYEKGMRFEDVHQNQYPFGENAE
;
A
#
# COMPACT_ATOMS: atom_id res chain seq x y z
N GLU A 1 -34.30 9.38 -11.29
CA GLU A 1 -32.86 9.44 -11.31
C GLU A 1 -32.26 8.79 -10.09
N LYS A 2 -31.18 8.01 -10.27
CA LYS A 2 -30.61 7.23 -9.18
C LYS A 2 -29.32 7.86 -8.70
N HIS A 3 -29.21 7.98 -7.40
CA HIS A 3 -28.01 8.55 -6.79
C HIS A 3 -27.02 7.43 -6.49
N VAL A 4 -26.17 7.14 -7.48
CA VAL A 4 -25.14 6.10 -7.34
C VAL A 4 -23.78 6.78 -7.35
N ARG A 5 -22.92 6.38 -6.41
CA ARG A 5 -21.56 6.86 -6.34
C ARG A 5 -20.62 5.74 -6.76
N ILE A 6 -19.60 6.11 -7.52
CA ILE A 6 -18.58 5.15 -7.97
C ILE A 6 -17.22 5.79 -7.75
N ASN A 7 -16.36 5.12 -7.01
CA ASN A 7 -15.00 5.56 -6.76
C ASN A 7 -14.05 4.37 -6.89
N THR A 8 -12.80 4.66 -7.14
CA THR A 8 -11.76 3.66 -7.04
C THR A 8 -10.90 3.97 -5.82
N VAL A 9 -10.36 2.94 -5.21
CA VAL A 9 -9.44 3.10 -4.09
C VAL A 9 -8.08 2.55 -4.51
N SER A 10 -7.08 3.42 -4.48
CA SER A 10 -5.71 3.02 -4.72
C SER A 10 -5.07 2.73 -3.37
N GLN A 11 -4.96 1.45 -3.07
CA GLN A 11 -4.56 0.95 -1.78
C GLN A 11 -3.05 0.73 -1.71
N SER A 12 -2.46 0.94 -0.54
CA SER A 12 -1.06 0.57 -0.31
C SER A 12 -0.89 -0.94 -0.43
N PRO A 13 0.35 -1.42 -0.61
CA PRO A 13 0.60 -2.85 -0.47
C PRO A 13 0.12 -3.29 0.90
N THR A 14 -0.69 -4.33 0.94
CA THR A 14 -1.32 -4.80 2.17
C THR A 14 -1.11 -6.31 2.27
N PRO A 15 -0.64 -6.81 3.43
CA PRO A 15 -0.43 -8.24 3.58
C PRO A 15 -1.74 -9.01 3.46
N THR A 16 -1.79 -9.94 2.52
CA THR A 16 -2.93 -10.84 2.34
C THR A 16 -2.41 -12.20 1.91
N THR A 17 -3.23 -13.23 2.07
CA THR A 17 -2.86 -14.57 1.62
C THR A 17 -2.59 -14.58 0.11
N ALA A 18 -3.45 -13.91 -0.66
CA ALA A 18 -3.28 -13.84 -2.10
C ALA A 18 -2.00 -13.10 -2.48
N GLY A 19 -1.71 -12.01 -1.79
CA GLY A 19 -0.53 -11.21 -2.05
C GLY A 19 0.77 -11.96 -1.75
N SER A 20 0.74 -12.90 -0.82
CA SER A 20 1.94 -13.64 -0.44
C SER A 20 2.49 -14.50 -1.57
N GLY A 21 1.68 -14.78 -2.59
CA GLY A 21 2.14 -15.53 -3.75
C GLY A 21 2.73 -14.67 -4.86
N VAL A 22 2.76 -13.35 -4.69
CA VAL A 22 3.27 -12.44 -5.70
C VAL A 22 4.76 -12.24 -5.49
N LEU A 23 5.53 -12.53 -6.53
CA LEU A 23 6.98 -12.40 -6.48
C LEU A 23 7.37 -10.94 -6.27
N GLY A 24 8.28 -10.68 -5.34
CA GLY A 24 8.74 -9.33 -5.04
C GLY A 24 7.83 -8.53 -4.14
N MET A 25 6.74 -9.11 -3.66
CA MET A 25 5.79 -8.39 -2.84
C MET A 25 6.40 -7.93 -1.50
N GLY A 26 7.25 -8.77 -0.89
CA GLY A 26 7.88 -8.40 0.37
C GLY A 26 8.77 -7.17 0.24
N ASP A 27 9.55 -7.09 -0.83
CA ASP A 27 10.40 -5.95 -1.09
C ASP A 27 9.58 -4.71 -1.35
N LEU A 28 8.51 -4.84 -2.11
CA LEU A 28 7.61 -3.72 -2.37
C LEU A 28 7.00 -3.21 -1.08
N MET A 29 6.54 -4.12 -0.23
CA MET A 29 5.94 -3.73 1.06
C MET A 29 6.92 -3.00 1.94
N ASN A 30 8.16 -3.47 2.03
CA ASN A 30 9.17 -2.81 2.84
C ASN A 30 9.53 -1.44 2.29
N PHE A 31 9.67 -1.33 0.98
CA PHE A 31 9.97 -0.06 0.36
C PHE A 31 8.84 0.94 0.61
N ALA A 32 7.61 0.52 0.38
CA ALA A 32 6.44 1.38 0.58
C ALA A 32 6.29 1.79 2.04
N GLU A 33 6.53 0.86 2.96
CA GLU A 33 6.44 1.15 4.39
C GLU A 33 7.39 2.29 4.77
N ASN A 34 8.60 2.24 4.24
CA ASN A 34 9.62 3.23 4.60
C ASN A 34 9.44 4.56 3.86
N MET A 35 8.88 4.53 2.66
CA MET A 35 8.68 5.74 1.88
C MET A 35 7.41 6.49 2.24
N SER A 36 6.42 5.79 2.72
CA SER A 36 5.11 6.38 3.00
C SER A 36 5.13 7.09 4.35
N PRO A 37 4.73 8.37 4.40
CA PRO A 37 4.70 9.10 5.68
C PRO A 37 3.94 8.40 6.79
N LEU A 38 2.86 7.69 6.47
CA LEU A 38 2.05 6.99 7.46
C LEU A 38 2.24 5.47 7.42
N GLY A 39 3.17 4.99 6.58
CA GLY A 39 3.37 3.56 6.41
C GLY A 39 2.29 2.90 5.59
N ASN A 40 2.35 1.59 5.49
CA ASN A 40 1.35 0.80 4.77
C ASN A 40 0.11 0.58 5.63
N ALA A 41 -1.04 0.47 4.97
CA ALA A 41 -2.28 0.15 5.65
C ALA A 41 -2.38 -1.34 5.92
N SER A 42 -2.99 -1.68 7.04
CA SER A 42 -3.38 -3.05 7.34
C SER A 42 -4.71 -3.37 6.66
N ALA A 43 -5.11 -4.65 6.68
CA ALA A 43 -6.41 -5.02 6.16
C ALA A 43 -7.54 -4.33 6.93
N ASN A 44 -7.37 -4.14 8.24
CA ASN A 44 -8.37 -3.43 9.05
C ASN A 44 -8.45 -1.96 8.67
N ASP A 45 -7.31 -1.32 8.39
CA ASP A 45 -7.31 0.06 7.93
C ASP A 45 -8.09 0.20 6.62
N CYS A 46 -7.88 -0.75 5.71
CA CYS A 46 -8.61 -0.77 4.44
C CYS A 46 -10.10 -0.91 4.65
N ALA A 47 -10.49 -1.82 5.54
CA ALA A 47 -11.90 -2.05 5.85
C ALA A 47 -12.55 -0.79 6.44
N ASP A 48 -11.86 -0.12 7.34
CA ASP A 48 -12.35 1.11 7.96
C ASP A 48 -12.58 2.19 6.91
N TYR A 49 -11.64 2.34 5.99
CA TYR A 49 -11.78 3.33 4.93
C TYR A 49 -12.95 3.03 4.01
N VAL A 50 -13.08 1.76 3.59
CA VAL A 50 -14.18 1.35 2.72
C VAL A 50 -15.52 1.57 3.42
N LEU A 51 -15.59 1.28 4.72
CA LEU A 51 -16.80 1.51 5.49
C LEU A 51 -17.18 2.99 5.48
N THR A 52 -16.20 3.88 5.61
CA THR A 52 -16.42 5.32 5.53
C THR A 52 -17.00 5.70 4.16
N LEU A 53 -16.51 5.08 3.10
CA LEU A 53 -16.98 5.38 1.75
C LEU A 53 -18.43 4.92 1.52
N PHE A 54 -18.89 3.92 2.26
CA PHE A 54 -20.29 3.48 2.18
C PHE A 54 -21.21 4.28 3.10
N SER A 55 -20.66 5.19 3.89
CA SER A 55 -21.45 5.96 4.84
C SER A 55 -21.91 7.29 4.22
N ASP A 56 -22.83 7.93 4.90
CA ASP A 56 -23.30 9.25 4.48
C ASP A 56 -22.26 10.35 4.67
N LEU A 57 -21.19 10.05 5.41
CA LEU A 57 -20.12 11.01 5.60
C LEU A 57 -19.43 11.40 4.31
N THR A 58 -19.47 10.51 3.32
CA THR A 58 -18.86 10.73 2.01
C THR A 58 -19.89 10.82 0.90
N ARG A 59 -21.12 11.23 1.23
CA ARG A 59 -22.24 11.20 0.26
C ARG A 59 -22.03 12.07 -0.97
N LYS A 60 -21.10 12.98 -0.94
CA LYS A 60 -20.79 13.84 -2.10
C LYS A 60 -19.51 13.45 -2.81
N VAL A 61 -18.94 12.30 -2.49
CA VAL A 61 -17.71 11.81 -3.13
C VAL A 61 -18.07 10.79 -4.19
N THR A 62 -17.79 11.12 -5.44
CA THR A 62 -18.00 10.20 -6.56
C THR A 62 -17.04 10.52 -7.69
N MET A 63 -16.77 9.53 -8.53
CA MET A 63 -15.93 9.67 -9.71
C MET A 63 -14.50 10.07 -9.34
N GLN A 64 -14.04 9.62 -8.19
CA GLN A 64 -12.70 9.93 -7.70
C GLN A 64 -11.84 8.69 -7.64
N ASN A 65 -10.53 8.91 -7.80
CA ASN A 65 -9.55 7.91 -7.44
C ASN A 65 -9.00 8.32 -6.08
N LEU A 66 -9.32 7.50 -5.08
CA LEU A 66 -9.03 7.83 -3.70
C LEU A 66 -7.79 7.05 -3.25
N TYR A 67 -6.75 7.77 -2.88
CA TYR A 67 -5.53 7.13 -2.39
C TYR A 67 -5.69 6.78 -0.92
N HIS A 68 -5.37 5.54 -0.59
CA HIS A 68 -5.34 5.06 0.78
C HIS A 68 -4.03 4.31 0.95
N ASP A 69 -2.93 5.04 0.93
CA ASP A 69 -1.59 4.48 0.79
C ASP A 69 -0.57 5.11 1.74
N GLY A 70 -1.03 5.77 2.77
CA GLY A 70 -0.12 6.39 3.72
C GLY A 70 0.67 7.55 3.15
N GLY A 71 0.31 8.03 1.98
CA GLY A 71 1.00 9.13 1.31
C GLY A 71 2.01 8.69 0.27
N PHE A 72 2.12 7.40 0.03
CA PHE A 72 3.12 6.83 -0.87
C PHE A 72 3.11 7.46 -2.26
N ALA A 73 1.94 7.57 -2.88
CA ALA A 73 1.81 8.09 -4.24
C ALA A 73 2.31 9.51 -4.39
N SER A 74 2.34 10.26 -3.30
CA SER A 74 2.77 11.67 -3.32
C SER A 74 4.27 11.84 -3.09
N MET A 75 5.00 10.76 -2.81
CA MET A 75 6.43 10.84 -2.49
C MET A 75 7.33 10.80 -3.71
N GLY A 76 6.78 10.47 -4.85
CA GLY A 76 7.57 10.41 -6.10
C GLY A 76 8.52 9.23 -6.11
N MET A 77 8.21 8.22 -6.92
CA MET A 77 9.01 7.02 -6.93
C MET A 77 9.22 6.49 -8.30
N SER A 78 10.32 5.80 -8.47
CA SER A 78 10.60 5.09 -9.69
C SER A 78 11.05 3.68 -9.32
N ARG A 79 10.92 2.79 -10.28
CA ARG A 79 11.43 1.43 -10.12
C ARG A 79 12.93 1.43 -9.86
N ARG A 80 13.63 2.37 -10.48
CA ARG A 80 15.08 2.52 -10.26
C ARG A 80 15.37 2.87 -8.81
N ALA A 81 14.64 3.82 -8.25
CA ALA A 81 14.83 4.21 -6.86
C ALA A 81 14.56 3.05 -5.91
N MET A 82 13.53 2.27 -6.20
CA MET A 82 13.22 1.09 -5.39
C MET A 82 14.36 0.08 -5.42
N LYS A 83 14.91 -0.18 -6.60
CA LYS A 83 16.01 -1.12 -6.73
C LYS A 83 17.27 -0.64 -6.00
N THR A 84 17.53 0.66 -6.05
CA THR A 84 18.66 1.23 -5.34
C THR A 84 18.47 1.09 -3.85
N TYR A 85 17.25 1.33 -3.37
CA TYR A 85 16.92 1.16 -1.97
C TYR A 85 17.12 -0.30 -1.52
N GLU A 86 16.64 -1.25 -2.31
CA GLU A 86 16.80 -2.66 -2.01
C GLU A 86 18.26 -3.06 -1.87
N LYS A 87 19.11 -2.54 -2.74
CA LYS A 87 20.54 -2.81 -2.66
C LYS A 87 21.14 -2.26 -1.39
N GLY A 88 20.71 -1.06 -1.00
CA GLY A 88 21.24 -0.43 0.21
C GLY A 88 20.86 -1.16 1.47
N MET A 89 19.64 -1.67 1.55
CA MET A 89 19.18 -2.34 2.76
C MET A 89 19.61 -3.80 2.86
N ARG A 90 20.20 -4.35 1.80
CA ARG A 90 20.54 -5.76 1.76
C ARG A 90 21.45 -6.20 2.89
N PHE A 91 22.35 -5.37 3.29
CA PHE A 91 23.38 -5.75 4.24
C PHE A 91 22.95 -5.61 5.69
N GLU A 92 22.04 -4.73 5.97
CA GLU A 92 21.71 -4.39 7.33
C GLU A 92 20.27 -4.71 7.70
N ASP A 93 19.37 -4.58 6.74
CA ASP A 93 17.94 -4.58 7.03
C ASP A 93 17.19 -5.79 6.54
N VAL A 94 17.83 -6.66 5.79
CA VAL A 94 17.13 -7.80 5.23
C VAL A 94 16.47 -8.66 6.31
N HIS A 95 17.13 -8.81 7.44
CA HIS A 95 16.60 -9.59 8.56
C HIS A 95 15.57 -8.82 9.38
N GLN A 96 15.41 -7.54 9.10
CA GLN A 96 14.45 -6.69 9.78
C GLN A 96 13.17 -6.52 9.00
N ASN A 97 13.05 -7.24 7.89
CA ASN A 97 11.85 -7.21 7.09
C ASN A 97 10.68 -7.68 7.93
N GLN A 98 9.70 -6.81 8.12
CA GLN A 98 8.56 -7.08 8.99
C GLN A 98 7.46 -7.88 8.31
N TYR A 99 7.59 -8.14 7.02
CA TYR A 99 6.59 -8.89 6.27
C TYR A 99 7.04 -10.32 6.10
N PRO A 100 6.12 -11.28 6.30
CA PRO A 100 6.50 -12.71 6.31
C PRO A 100 6.74 -13.32 4.94
N PHE A 101 6.53 -12.59 3.88
CA PHE A 101 6.71 -13.10 2.53
C PHE A 101 7.45 -12.06 1.70
N GLY A 102 8.08 -12.55 0.63
CA GLY A 102 8.92 -11.73 -0.24
C GLY A 102 10.18 -12.48 -0.57
N GLU A 103 11.04 -11.85 -1.36
CA GLU A 103 12.23 -12.51 -1.85
C GLU A 103 13.49 -12.09 -1.15
N ASN A 104 13.39 -11.22 -0.22
CA ASN A 104 14.53 -10.65 0.45
C ASN A 104 15.08 -11.54 1.53
N ALA A 105 14.53 -12.69 1.72
CA ALA A 105 15.00 -13.63 2.72
C ALA A 105 16.31 -14.30 2.34
N GLU A 106 16.65 -14.26 1.06
CA GLU A 106 17.91 -14.84 0.63
C GLU A 106 19.06 -14.00 1.11
#